data_12e4f4128e3fb098ef0f589811464904
#
_entry.id   12e4f4128e3fb098ef0f589811464904
#
_cell.length_a   1.000
_cell.length_b   1.000
_cell.length_c   1.000
_cell.angle_alpha   90.00
_cell.angle_beta   90.00
_cell.angle_gamma   90.00
#
_symmetry.space_group_name_H-M   'P 1'
#
loop_
_entity.id
_entity.type
_entity.pdbx_description
1 polymer ?
#
loop_
_entity_poly.entity_id
_entity_poly.type
_entity_poly.pdbx_seq_one_letter_code
_entity_poly.pdbx_strand_id
1 'polypeptide(L)'
;INACFSSAGCWVALDRVRDPGNLGTILRTADAAAAAGIILIDDCTDPYSVEAVRASMGAVFNVCLAQATASEFSNFCQIWQGSVIGTALPASNDYRQADWSSPLVLLMGNEQAGLSEEMMGLCTQLVRLPMKGRSDSLNLAVATGICLYEMLKV
;
A
#
# COMPACT_ATOMS: atom_id res chain seq x y z
N ILE A 1 -10.12 -4.98 12.32
CA ILE A 1 -8.93 -4.10 12.29
C ILE A 1 -8.60 -3.77 13.74
N ASN A 2 -7.38 -4.14 14.16
CA ASN A 2 -6.97 -4.27 15.57
C ASN A 2 -6.70 -2.96 16.32
N ALA A 3 -6.39 -3.09 17.61
CA ALA A 3 -6.24 -2.03 18.62
C ALA A 3 -5.22 -0.90 18.32
N CYS A 4 -4.40 -1.00 17.27
CA CYS A 4 -3.45 0.04 16.87
C CYS A 4 -3.98 0.96 15.75
N PHE A 5 -5.21 0.73 15.28
CA PHE A 5 -5.76 1.53 14.18
C PHE A 5 -5.98 2.98 14.57
N SER A 6 -5.42 3.89 13.78
CA SER A 6 -5.66 5.34 13.87
C SER A 6 -6.45 5.80 12.65
N SER A 7 -7.46 6.62 12.86
CA SER A 7 -8.22 7.26 11.77
C SER A 7 -7.47 8.43 11.11
N ALA A 8 -6.24 8.68 11.53
CA ALA A 8 -5.38 9.73 10.99
C ALA A 8 -4.13 9.14 10.31
N GLY A 9 -3.48 9.94 9.51
CA GLY A 9 -2.23 9.58 8.85
C GLY A 9 -2.41 8.79 7.54
N CYS A 10 -1.32 8.20 7.07
CA CYS A 10 -1.29 7.36 5.88
C CYS A 10 -1.20 5.89 6.25
N TRP A 11 -2.13 5.10 5.75
CA TRP A 11 -2.08 3.64 5.79
C TRP A 11 -1.66 3.09 4.43
N VAL A 12 -0.88 2.01 4.45
CA VAL A 12 -0.57 1.25 3.23
C VAL A 12 -1.40 -0.03 3.25
N ALA A 13 -2.22 -0.25 2.24
CA ALA A 13 -2.98 -1.48 2.07
C ALA A 13 -2.36 -2.31 0.95
N LEU A 14 -2.11 -3.58 1.20
CA LEU A 14 -1.44 -4.51 0.29
C LEU A 14 -2.40 -5.64 -0.08
N ASP A 15 -2.80 -5.69 -1.34
CA ASP A 15 -3.74 -6.70 -1.86
C ASP A 15 -2.98 -7.92 -2.37
N ARG A 16 -3.05 -9.03 -1.64
CA ARG A 16 -2.47 -10.34 -2.00
C ARG A 16 -0.98 -10.28 -2.36
N VAL A 17 -0.20 -9.53 -1.62
CA VAL A 17 1.26 -9.47 -1.81
C VAL A 17 1.91 -10.75 -1.32
N ARG A 18 2.58 -11.48 -2.23
CA ARG A 18 3.09 -12.84 -2.00
C ARG A 18 4.60 -12.90 -1.76
N ASP A 19 5.35 -11.91 -2.24
CA ASP A 19 6.80 -11.90 -2.10
C ASP A 19 7.23 -11.35 -0.74
N PRO A 20 7.90 -12.16 0.11
CA PRO A 20 8.30 -11.73 1.45
C PRO A 20 9.39 -10.64 1.43
N GLY A 21 10.23 -10.62 0.41
CA GLY A 21 11.23 -9.57 0.21
C GLY A 21 10.58 -8.21 -0.06
N ASN A 22 9.57 -8.18 -0.94
CA ASN A 22 8.77 -6.98 -1.19
C ASN A 22 8.05 -6.52 0.08
N LEU A 23 7.40 -7.43 0.80
CA LEU A 23 6.69 -7.09 2.03
C LEU A 23 7.64 -6.47 3.06
N GLY A 24 8.78 -7.10 3.30
CA GLY A 24 9.77 -6.58 4.25
C GLY A 24 10.32 -5.21 3.84
N THR A 25 10.60 -5.01 2.55
CA THR A 25 11.06 -3.72 2.02
C THR A 25 9.98 -2.64 2.15
N ILE A 26 8.71 -2.98 1.91
CA ILE A 26 7.59 -2.06 2.12
C ILE A 26 7.44 -1.69 3.59
N LEU A 27 7.56 -2.65 4.50
CA LEU A 27 7.55 -2.41 5.95
C LEU A 27 8.62 -1.41 6.36
N ARG A 28 9.85 -1.60 5.87
CA ARG A 28 10.97 -0.68 6.13
C ARG A 28 10.70 0.72 5.60
N THR A 29 10.17 0.84 4.40
CA THR A 29 9.88 2.14 3.78
C THR A 29 8.71 2.84 4.47
N ALA A 30 7.68 2.10 4.86
CA ALA A 30 6.53 2.62 5.60
C ALA A 30 6.95 3.17 6.97
N ASP A 31 7.82 2.45 7.70
CA ASP A 31 8.42 2.92 8.95
C ASP A 31 9.21 4.23 8.74
N ALA A 32 10.09 4.25 7.73
CA ALA A 32 10.88 5.42 7.38
C ALA A 32 10.03 6.64 6.97
N ALA A 33 8.89 6.42 6.33
CA ALA A 33 7.94 7.46 5.92
C ALA A 33 6.93 7.83 7.00
N ALA A 34 7.06 7.28 8.21
CA ALA A 34 6.13 7.46 9.32
C ALA A 34 4.66 7.15 8.94
N ALA A 35 4.44 6.12 8.13
CA ALA A 35 3.10 5.63 7.84
C ALA A 35 2.44 5.14 9.13
N ALA A 36 1.13 5.33 9.25
CA ALA A 36 0.35 4.92 10.42
C ALA A 36 0.31 3.40 10.61
N GLY A 37 0.42 2.65 9.51
CA GLY A 37 0.49 1.19 9.53
C GLY A 37 0.28 0.56 8.16
N ILE A 38 0.25 -0.78 8.16
CA ILE A 38 0.02 -1.59 6.95
C ILE A 38 -1.18 -2.50 7.18
N ILE A 39 -2.06 -2.58 6.20
CA ILE A 39 -3.19 -3.50 6.13
C ILE A 39 -2.84 -4.58 5.10
N LEU A 40 -2.77 -5.83 5.53
CA LEU A 40 -2.58 -6.99 4.65
C LEU A 40 -3.96 -7.54 4.28
N ILE A 41 -4.28 -7.52 2.99
CA ILE A 41 -5.59 -7.94 2.47
C ILE A 41 -5.47 -9.33 1.88
N ASP A 42 -6.38 -10.20 2.28
CA ASP A 42 -6.48 -11.61 1.86
C ASP A 42 -5.15 -12.37 2.04
N ASP A 43 -4.76 -13.16 1.06
CA ASP A 43 -3.66 -14.10 1.14
C ASP A 43 -2.30 -13.43 0.86
N CYS A 44 -1.89 -12.55 1.78
CA CYS A 44 -0.53 -12.02 1.78
C CYS A 44 0.46 -13.00 2.40
N THR A 45 1.75 -12.86 2.03
CA THR A 45 2.83 -13.61 2.68
C THR A 45 2.94 -13.25 4.17
N ASP A 46 3.47 -14.16 4.98
CA ASP A 46 3.65 -13.95 6.42
C ASP A 46 4.69 -12.85 6.69
N PRO A 47 4.31 -11.74 7.34
CA PRO A 47 5.24 -10.66 7.67
C PRO A 47 6.32 -11.07 8.68
N TYR A 48 6.11 -12.16 9.41
CA TYR A 48 7.06 -12.71 10.39
C TYR A 48 7.90 -13.86 9.85
N SER A 49 7.81 -14.17 8.56
CA SER A 49 8.74 -15.11 7.93
C SER A 49 10.18 -14.59 8.04
N VAL A 50 11.15 -15.49 8.10
CA VAL A 50 12.58 -15.13 8.19
C VAL A 50 12.98 -14.13 7.10
N GLU A 51 12.49 -14.31 5.90
CA GLU A 51 12.81 -13.48 4.74
C GLU A 51 12.20 -12.08 4.86
N ALA A 52 10.92 -11.97 5.23
CA ALA A 52 10.26 -10.69 5.44
C ALA A 52 10.89 -9.91 6.61
N VAL A 53 11.17 -10.57 7.73
CA VAL A 53 11.82 -9.95 8.89
C VAL A 53 13.19 -9.40 8.51
N ARG A 54 14.02 -10.18 7.80
CA ARG A 54 15.33 -9.73 7.33
C ARG A 54 15.22 -8.54 6.40
N ALA A 55 14.33 -8.60 5.40
CA ALA A 55 14.13 -7.51 4.44
C ALA A 55 13.61 -6.24 5.11
N SER A 56 12.84 -6.36 6.21
CA SER A 56 12.32 -5.22 6.95
C SER A 56 13.35 -4.50 7.81
N MET A 57 14.53 -5.09 8.02
CA MET A 57 15.55 -4.56 8.93
C MET A 57 14.99 -4.24 10.34
N GLY A 58 14.05 -5.05 10.81
CA GLY A 58 13.41 -4.90 12.12
C GLY A 58 12.17 -3.99 12.14
N ALA A 59 11.86 -3.31 11.05
CA ALA A 59 10.69 -2.40 10.98
C ALA A 59 9.36 -3.13 11.24
N VAL A 60 9.28 -4.44 10.96
CA VAL A 60 8.09 -5.26 11.24
C VAL A 60 7.65 -5.21 12.71
N PHE A 61 8.55 -4.92 13.64
CA PHE A 61 8.25 -4.82 15.07
C PHE A 61 7.82 -3.41 15.50
N ASN A 62 7.96 -2.40 14.64
CA ASN A 62 7.61 -1.01 14.90
C ASN A 62 6.30 -0.60 14.20
N VAL A 63 6.06 -1.14 12.99
CA VAL A 63 4.90 -0.78 12.17
C VAL A 63 3.65 -1.48 12.70
N CYS A 64 2.56 -0.72 12.82
CA CYS A 64 1.25 -1.31 13.10
C CYS A 64 0.80 -2.17 11.93
N LEU A 65 0.52 -3.45 12.19
CA LEU A 65 0.04 -4.41 11.20
C LEU A 65 -1.41 -4.80 11.47
N ALA A 66 -2.24 -4.73 10.44
CA ALA A 66 -3.60 -5.25 10.46
C ALA A 66 -3.76 -6.27 9.32
N GLN A 67 -4.63 -7.26 9.53
CA GLN A 67 -5.05 -8.20 8.51
C GLN A 67 -6.54 -8.04 8.26
N ALA A 68 -6.96 -8.16 7.01
CA ALA A 68 -8.36 -8.06 6.61
C ALA A 68 -8.62 -8.95 5.40
N THR A 69 -9.81 -9.48 5.29
CA THR A 69 -10.33 -10.01 4.03
C THR A 69 -10.71 -8.86 3.10
N ALA A 70 -10.85 -9.14 1.80
CA ALA A 70 -11.35 -8.16 0.83
C ALA A 70 -12.69 -7.54 1.28
N SER A 71 -13.60 -8.36 1.82
CA SER A 71 -14.90 -7.89 2.35
C SER A 71 -14.75 -6.95 3.54
N GLU A 72 -13.88 -7.29 4.49
CA GLU A 72 -13.60 -6.43 5.66
C GLU A 72 -12.95 -5.11 5.24
N PHE A 73 -12.03 -5.15 4.27
CA PHE A 73 -11.42 -3.96 3.72
C PHE A 73 -12.43 -3.09 2.96
N SER A 74 -13.34 -3.70 2.19
CA SER A 74 -14.45 -3.00 1.53
C SER A 74 -15.34 -2.27 2.53
N ASN A 75 -15.74 -2.95 3.61
CA ASN A 75 -16.52 -2.35 4.69
C ASN A 75 -15.78 -1.20 5.39
N PHE A 76 -14.47 -1.38 5.60
CA PHE A 76 -13.62 -0.32 6.13
C PHE A 76 -13.61 0.91 5.22
N CYS A 77 -13.48 0.74 3.90
CA CYS A 77 -13.48 1.86 2.94
C CYS A 77 -14.80 2.64 2.96
N GLN A 78 -15.94 2.00 3.25
CA GLN A 78 -17.24 2.68 3.33
C GLN A 78 -17.33 3.67 4.49
N ILE A 79 -16.63 3.43 5.58
CA ILE A 79 -16.61 4.29 6.77
C ILE A 79 -15.36 5.17 6.87
N TRP A 80 -14.40 4.96 5.99
CA TRP A 80 -13.16 5.73 5.98
C TRP A 80 -13.43 7.17 5.53
N GLN A 81 -12.96 8.15 6.30
CA GLN A 81 -13.21 9.57 6.04
C GLN A 81 -12.12 10.24 5.17
N GLY A 82 -11.15 9.48 4.72
CA GLY A 82 -10.04 9.96 3.90
C GLY A 82 -10.09 9.42 2.47
N SER A 83 -9.04 9.71 1.72
CA SER A 83 -8.85 9.19 0.37
C SER A 83 -8.36 7.75 0.39
N VAL A 84 -8.72 6.99 -0.65
CA VAL A 84 -8.10 5.71 -0.99
C VAL A 84 -7.46 5.87 -2.37
N ILE A 85 -6.14 5.87 -2.42
CA ILE A 85 -5.37 6.06 -3.66
C ILE A 85 -4.79 4.72 -4.07
N GLY A 86 -5.27 4.18 -5.18
CA GLY A 86 -4.77 2.94 -5.77
C GLY A 86 -3.82 3.19 -6.93
N THR A 87 -2.82 2.31 -7.07
CA THR A 87 -1.94 2.32 -8.25
C THR A 87 -2.43 1.30 -9.27
N ALA A 88 -2.62 1.74 -10.51
CA ALA A 88 -3.05 0.88 -11.59
C ALA A 88 -2.44 1.34 -12.92
N LEU A 89 -1.97 0.39 -13.75
CA LEU A 89 -1.41 0.70 -15.06
C LEU A 89 -2.40 1.39 -16.00
N PRO A 90 -3.70 0.97 -16.06
CA PRO A 90 -4.68 1.62 -16.92
C PRO A 90 -5.15 3.00 -16.43
N ALA A 91 -4.71 3.45 -15.25
CA ALA A 91 -5.08 4.77 -14.73
C ALA A 91 -4.56 5.88 -15.64
N SER A 92 -5.36 6.92 -15.86
CA SER A 92 -4.99 8.07 -16.66
C SER A 92 -4.20 9.12 -15.88
N ASN A 93 -4.38 9.17 -14.57
CA ASN A 93 -3.79 10.20 -13.71
C ASN A 93 -2.36 9.85 -13.31
N ASP A 94 -1.46 10.81 -13.53
CA ASP A 94 -0.09 10.72 -13.01
C ASP A 94 -0.10 10.82 -11.47
N TYR A 95 0.69 9.98 -10.80
CA TYR A 95 0.76 9.95 -9.33
C TYR A 95 1.10 11.31 -8.71
N ARG A 96 1.83 12.16 -9.43
CA ARG A 96 2.20 13.51 -8.99
C ARG A 96 1.04 14.50 -8.95
N GLN A 97 -0.08 14.16 -9.58
CA GLN A 97 -1.29 14.99 -9.66
C GLN A 97 -2.36 14.57 -8.66
N ALA A 98 -2.14 13.49 -7.91
CA ALA A 98 -3.07 13.04 -6.89
C ALA A 98 -3.06 13.95 -5.67
N ASP A 99 -4.18 13.97 -4.95
CA ASP A 99 -4.27 14.62 -3.66
C ASP A 99 -3.79 13.64 -2.58
N TRP A 100 -2.55 13.83 -2.13
CA TRP A 100 -1.90 13.02 -1.10
C TRP A 100 -2.19 13.48 0.33
N SER A 101 -3.16 14.35 0.53
CA SER A 101 -3.52 14.88 1.86
C SER A 101 -4.03 13.75 2.77
N SER A 102 -3.58 13.79 4.02
CA SER A 102 -4.05 12.89 5.09
C SER A 102 -5.46 13.28 5.57
N PRO A 103 -6.31 12.33 6.00
CA PRO A 103 -6.01 10.90 6.10
C PRO A 103 -6.14 10.19 4.75
N LEU A 104 -5.28 9.21 4.49
CA LEU A 104 -5.32 8.46 3.25
C LEU A 104 -4.91 6.99 3.42
N VAL A 105 -5.39 6.15 2.52
CA VAL A 105 -4.91 4.78 2.31
C VAL A 105 -4.25 4.69 0.94
N LEU A 106 -2.99 4.29 0.89
CA LEU A 106 -2.30 3.90 -0.34
C LEU A 106 -2.54 2.42 -0.59
N LEU A 107 -3.30 2.09 -1.63
CA LEU A 107 -3.65 0.72 -1.99
C LEU A 107 -2.76 0.21 -3.13
N MET A 108 -1.99 -0.82 -2.84
CA MET A 108 -1.06 -1.47 -3.78
C MET A 108 -1.52 -2.89 -4.09
N GLY A 109 -1.45 -3.25 -5.36
CA GLY A 109 -1.88 -4.57 -5.83
C GLY A 109 -0.79 -5.64 -5.76
N ASN A 110 -1.18 -6.87 -6.12
CA ASN A 110 -0.29 -8.01 -6.27
C ASN A 110 0.84 -7.72 -7.28
N GLU A 111 2.00 -8.32 -7.09
CA GLU A 111 3.20 -8.10 -7.90
C GLU A 111 3.00 -8.40 -9.39
N GLN A 112 2.16 -9.38 -9.72
CA GLN A 112 1.90 -9.81 -11.10
C GLN A 112 0.53 -9.33 -11.60
N ALA A 113 -0.52 -9.53 -10.81
CA ALA A 113 -1.89 -9.25 -11.21
C ALA A 113 -2.30 -7.77 -11.04
N GLY A 114 -1.56 -6.99 -10.25
CA GLY A 114 -1.97 -5.65 -9.88
C GLY A 114 -3.23 -5.64 -8.99
N LEU A 115 -3.95 -4.52 -8.97
CA LEU A 115 -5.24 -4.42 -8.29
C LEU A 115 -6.33 -5.13 -9.09
N SER A 116 -7.20 -5.85 -8.39
CA SER A 116 -8.44 -6.37 -8.97
C SER A 116 -9.42 -5.24 -9.29
N GLU A 117 -10.40 -5.51 -10.16
CA GLU A 117 -11.47 -4.54 -10.46
C GLU A 117 -12.24 -4.15 -9.20
N GLU A 118 -12.48 -5.10 -8.30
CA GLU A 118 -13.11 -4.85 -7.01
C GLU A 118 -12.31 -3.85 -6.18
N MET A 119 -11.00 -4.05 -6.04
CA MET A 119 -10.11 -3.16 -5.30
C MET A 119 -9.98 -1.78 -5.95
N MET A 120 -9.91 -1.72 -7.29
CA MET A 120 -9.94 -0.45 -8.02
C MET A 120 -11.24 0.33 -7.78
N GLY A 121 -12.36 -0.36 -7.66
CA GLY A 121 -13.67 0.24 -7.37
C GLY A 121 -13.77 0.87 -5.97
N LEU A 122 -12.91 0.49 -5.03
CA LEU A 122 -12.84 1.09 -3.70
C LEU A 122 -12.02 2.39 -3.65
N CYS A 123 -11.23 2.65 -4.69
CA CYS A 123 -10.36 3.81 -4.74
C CYS A 123 -11.13 5.08 -5.04
N THR A 124 -10.84 6.16 -4.31
CA THR A 124 -11.30 7.51 -4.63
C THR A 124 -10.49 8.12 -5.75
N GLN A 125 -9.24 7.71 -5.89
CA GLN A 125 -8.33 8.09 -6.96
C GLN A 125 -7.53 6.88 -7.43
N LEU A 126 -7.34 6.75 -8.73
CA LEU A 126 -6.42 5.79 -9.36
C LEU A 126 -5.29 6.57 -10.03
N VAL A 127 -4.07 6.19 -9.74
CA VAL A 127 -2.87 6.83 -10.28
C VAL A 127 -1.95 5.82 -10.94
N ARG A 128 -1.12 6.30 -11.85
CA ARG A 128 -0.04 5.52 -12.46
C ARG A 128 1.30 6.20 -12.23
N LEU A 129 2.34 5.38 -12.12
CA LEU A 129 3.72 5.83 -12.24
C LEU A 129 4.10 5.74 -13.73
N PRO A 130 4.48 6.86 -14.38
CA PRO A 130 4.76 6.85 -15.81
C PRO A 130 6.06 6.08 -16.10
N MET A 131 5.99 5.17 -17.08
CA MET A 131 7.15 4.45 -17.62
C MET A 131 7.60 5.13 -18.92
N LYS A 132 8.84 5.60 -18.97
CA LYS A 132 9.43 6.26 -20.16
C LYS A 132 10.44 5.37 -20.88
N GLY A 133 10.79 4.24 -20.29
CA GLY A 133 11.72 3.26 -20.85
C GLY A 133 11.00 2.07 -21.47
N ARG A 134 11.69 0.93 -21.52
CA ARG A 134 11.17 -0.33 -22.06
C ARG A 134 10.40 -1.18 -21.05
N SER A 135 10.60 -0.95 -19.76
CA SER A 135 9.90 -1.70 -18.71
C SER A 135 8.45 -1.26 -18.62
N ASP A 136 7.56 -2.23 -18.48
CA ASP A 136 6.11 -1.99 -18.38
C ASP A 136 5.67 -1.61 -16.96
N SER A 137 6.47 -1.98 -15.96
CA SER A 137 6.16 -1.76 -14.55
C SER A 137 7.43 -1.63 -13.70
N LEU A 138 7.25 -1.18 -12.47
CA LEU A 138 8.28 -1.18 -11.42
C LEU A 138 8.05 -2.33 -10.45
N ASN A 139 9.14 -2.73 -9.76
CA ASN A 139 9.01 -3.57 -8.58
C ASN A 139 8.02 -2.95 -7.59
N LEU A 140 7.17 -3.78 -6.97
CA LEU A 140 6.12 -3.32 -6.07
C LEU A 140 6.65 -2.47 -4.91
N ALA A 141 7.72 -2.90 -4.25
CA ALA A 141 8.29 -2.17 -3.13
C ALA A 141 8.87 -0.81 -3.55
N VAL A 142 9.46 -0.74 -4.74
CA VAL A 142 9.94 0.51 -5.35
C VAL A 142 8.78 1.45 -5.64
N ALA A 143 7.72 0.96 -6.30
CA ALA A 143 6.53 1.75 -6.59
C ALA A 143 5.86 2.30 -5.31
N THR A 144 5.74 1.46 -4.29
CA THR A 144 5.20 1.84 -2.98
C THR A 144 6.05 2.96 -2.34
N GLY A 145 7.37 2.82 -2.38
CA GLY A 145 8.30 3.83 -1.86
C GLY A 145 8.17 5.18 -2.56
N ILE A 146 8.04 5.18 -3.89
CA ILE A 146 7.84 6.42 -4.66
C ILE A 146 6.56 7.13 -4.21
N CYS A 147 5.44 6.39 -4.10
CA CYS A 147 4.16 6.96 -3.67
C CYS A 147 4.21 7.48 -2.23
N LEU A 148 4.82 6.73 -1.30
CA LEU A 148 4.97 7.16 0.10
C LEU A 148 5.79 8.45 0.22
N TYR A 149 6.85 8.60 -0.56
CA TYR A 149 7.67 9.81 -0.54
C TYR A 149 7.05 10.97 -1.32
N GLU A 150 6.17 10.71 -2.28
CA GLU A 150 5.35 11.77 -2.88
C GLU A 150 4.38 12.37 -1.85
N MET A 151 3.74 11.52 -1.03
CA MET A 151 2.90 11.96 0.09
C MET A 151 3.63 12.90 1.07
N LEU A 152 4.92 12.65 1.34
CA LEU A 152 5.71 13.49 2.26
C LEU A 152 5.99 14.91 1.75
N LYS A 153 5.69 15.20 0.49
CA LYS A 153 5.85 16.56 -0.06
C LYS A 153 4.67 17.49 0.26
N VAL A 154 3.61 16.94 0.80
CA VAL A 154 2.36 17.66 1.11
C VAL A 154 2.40 18.25 2.53
#